data_9e30ea8c18e8e84941ef09daf47153e9
#
_entry.id   9e30ea8c18e8e84941ef09daf47153e9
#
_cell.length_a   1.000
_cell.length_b   1.000
_cell.length_c   1.000
_cell.angle_alpha   90.00
_cell.angle_beta   90.00
_cell.angle_gamma   90.00
#
_symmetry.space_group_name_H-M   'P 1'
#
loop_
_entity.id
_entity.type
_entity.pdbx_description
1 polymer ?
#
loop_
_entity_poly.entity_id
_entity_poly.type
_entity_poly.pdbx_seq_one_letter_code
_entity_poly.pdbx_strand_id
1 'polypeptide(L)'
;MKRLYYLDNLKFCLTVLVIMHHAGQAYGNGGDWAYTPSNPAEFMPWIWHFFSTNAAFFMGLYFFISGYFVPGSYDKQGSKQFIQKKLLRLGVPLLFMGTIIGVLTGKPEIGHMWFVESLLVFCLVYAVIRHWVSLIDSECNSKPTIIGLLIVALLMGIGSYFIRQISPQDHWIWPFGIIPLPMEPAHYLQYVMMFVLGILAYRFQWLDKGRSSESHQARLDGRVVTELDAVKMGNGTGLTTLLIGVGLAIGNYLRDDGPWNTFVWQWFGIYESLMCVFISYGLIWLFRQCLSATSRFWQWCAAQSYGAYVFHLILMIILQNAVDSIWMGAFGKFLFIGVVTTILSFILTWIVRMIPGVKRVL
;
A
#
# COMPACT_ATOMS: atom_id res chain seq x y z
N MET A 1 18.00 2.31 14.06
CA MET A 1 17.79 2.22 12.59
C MET A 1 17.95 3.61 12.00
N LYS A 2 18.73 3.76 10.92
CA LYS A 2 18.83 5.02 10.15
C LYS A 2 17.50 5.23 9.41
N ARG A 3 16.97 6.46 9.41
CA ARG A 3 15.69 6.76 8.73
C ARG A 3 15.83 6.58 7.22
N LEU A 4 14.91 5.85 6.60
CA LEU A 4 14.88 5.57 5.16
C LEU A 4 13.95 6.57 4.47
N TYR A 5 14.49 7.75 4.15
CA TYR A 5 13.70 8.86 3.59
C TYR A 5 12.98 8.49 2.28
N TYR A 6 13.58 7.66 1.44
CA TYR A 6 12.95 7.23 0.20
C TYR A 6 11.65 6.41 0.44
N LEU A 7 11.56 5.63 1.54
CA LEU A 7 10.31 4.96 1.91
C LEU A 7 9.28 5.94 2.46
N ASP A 8 9.71 7.01 3.15
CA ASP A 8 8.83 8.05 3.61
C ASP A 8 8.26 8.83 2.42
N ASN A 9 9.08 9.15 1.42
CA ASN A 9 8.68 9.81 0.19
C ASN A 9 7.75 8.92 -0.64
N LEU A 10 8.04 7.60 -0.72
CA LEU A 10 7.17 6.63 -1.39
C LEU A 10 5.79 6.55 -0.71
N LYS A 11 5.71 6.49 0.62
CA LYS A 11 4.43 6.52 1.35
C LYS A 11 3.61 7.77 1.05
N PHE A 12 4.26 8.95 0.96
CA PHE A 12 3.58 10.17 0.56
C PHE A 12 2.96 10.04 -0.83
N CYS A 13 3.74 9.61 -1.83
CA CYS A 13 3.23 9.42 -3.20
C CYS A 13 2.09 8.39 -3.27
N LEU A 14 2.21 7.29 -2.52
CA LEU A 14 1.14 6.30 -2.42
C LEU A 14 -0.11 6.88 -1.76
N THR A 15 0.01 7.74 -0.74
CA THR A 15 -1.15 8.40 -0.13
C THR A 15 -1.87 9.30 -1.15
N VAL A 16 -1.11 10.08 -1.93
CA VAL A 16 -1.69 10.88 -3.02
C VAL A 16 -2.39 9.98 -4.04
N LEU A 17 -1.77 8.85 -4.41
CA LEU A 17 -2.35 7.90 -5.35
C LEU A 17 -3.67 7.29 -4.82
N VAL A 18 -3.76 6.96 -3.52
CA VAL A 18 -5.00 6.49 -2.89
C VAL A 18 -6.09 7.56 -2.95
N ILE A 19 -5.76 8.81 -2.65
CA ILE A 19 -6.72 9.92 -2.72
C ILE A 19 -7.22 10.11 -4.16
N MET A 20 -6.31 10.08 -5.14
CA MET A 20 -6.68 10.16 -6.56
C MET A 20 -7.54 8.96 -7.00
N HIS A 21 -7.20 7.75 -6.55
CA HIS A 21 -8.00 6.55 -6.83
C HIS A 21 -9.44 6.73 -6.36
N HIS A 22 -9.64 7.15 -5.11
CA HIS A 22 -10.97 7.38 -4.58
C HIS A 22 -11.70 8.55 -5.25
N ALA A 23 -11.00 9.63 -5.64
CA ALA A 23 -11.60 10.73 -6.38
C ALA A 23 -12.20 10.31 -7.73
N GLY A 24 -11.59 9.30 -8.35
CA GLY A 24 -12.06 8.75 -9.62
C GLY A 24 -13.28 7.84 -9.49
N GLN A 25 -13.52 7.20 -8.35
CA GLN A 25 -14.57 6.18 -8.19
C GLN A 25 -15.96 6.70 -8.51
N ALA A 26 -16.25 7.96 -8.22
CA ALA A 26 -17.52 8.60 -8.55
C ALA A 26 -17.79 8.72 -10.07
N TYR A 27 -16.73 8.72 -10.89
CA TYR A 27 -16.78 8.97 -12.33
C TYR A 27 -16.50 7.73 -13.18
N GLY A 28 -16.47 6.55 -12.58
CA GLY A 28 -16.26 5.28 -13.24
C GLY A 28 -16.95 4.15 -12.49
N ASN A 29 -16.92 2.93 -13.04
CA ASN A 29 -17.45 1.74 -12.38
C ASN A 29 -16.47 1.25 -11.29
N GLY A 30 -16.29 2.04 -10.25
CA GLY A 30 -15.32 1.79 -9.17
C GLY A 30 -15.90 1.15 -7.91
N GLY A 31 -17.07 0.48 -7.99
CA GLY A 31 -17.76 -0.11 -6.85
C GLY A 31 -18.71 0.87 -6.13
N ASP A 32 -19.21 0.46 -4.97
CA ASP A 32 -20.08 1.30 -4.14
C ASP A 32 -19.35 2.54 -3.66
N TRP A 33 -19.77 3.70 -4.13
CA TRP A 33 -19.25 4.99 -3.73
C TRP A 33 -20.36 5.85 -3.12
N ALA A 34 -20.05 6.59 -2.06
CA ALA A 34 -21.02 7.35 -1.28
C ALA A 34 -21.59 8.59 -2.01
N TYR A 35 -21.07 8.92 -3.19
CA TYR A 35 -21.52 10.02 -4.02
C TYR A 35 -21.69 9.55 -5.46
N THR A 36 -22.81 9.93 -6.09
CA THR A 36 -23.08 9.72 -7.52
C THR A 36 -23.30 11.07 -8.17
N PRO A 37 -22.62 11.39 -9.29
CA PRO A 37 -22.85 12.63 -10.03
C PRO A 37 -24.30 12.77 -10.47
N SER A 38 -24.88 13.98 -10.31
CA SER A 38 -26.24 14.26 -10.79
C SER A 38 -26.34 14.23 -12.32
N ASN A 39 -25.24 14.48 -13.01
CA ASN A 39 -25.16 14.38 -14.47
C ASN A 39 -24.61 13.01 -14.89
N PRO A 40 -25.45 12.10 -15.46
CA PRO A 40 -25.00 10.78 -15.90
C PRO A 40 -23.95 10.79 -17.01
N ALA A 41 -23.79 11.92 -17.73
CA ALA A 41 -22.76 12.08 -18.74
C ALA A 41 -21.34 12.25 -18.15
N GLU A 42 -21.24 12.49 -16.83
CA GLU A 42 -19.97 12.58 -16.13
C GLU A 42 -19.40 11.19 -15.82
N PHE A 43 -19.09 10.45 -16.85
CA PHE A 43 -18.58 9.09 -16.77
C PHE A 43 -17.34 8.94 -17.65
N MET A 44 -16.31 8.24 -17.12
CA MET A 44 -15.04 7.98 -17.78
C MET A 44 -14.80 6.47 -17.87
N PRO A 45 -15.16 5.80 -19.00
CA PRO A 45 -14.97 4.34 -19.13
C PRO A 45 -13.53 3.88 -18.94
N TRP A 46 -12.56 4.67 -19.40
CA TRP A 46 -11.13 4.36 -19.36
C TRP A 46 -10.51 4.38 -17.96
N ILE A 47 -11.15 5.04 -16.97
CA ILE A 47 -10.60 5.19 -15.62
C ILE A 47 -10.52 3.85 -14.87
N TRP A 48 -11.25 2.87 -15.31
CA TRP A 48 -11.21 1.51 -14.81
C TRP A 48 -9.78 0.91 -14.91
N HIS A 49 -9.01 1.21 -15.96
CA HIS A 49 -7.60 0.78 -16.07
C HIS A 49 -6.73 1.40 -14.99
N PHE A 50 -7.00 2.67 -14.65
CA PHE A 50 -6.35 3.34 -13.53
C PHE A 50 -6.67 2.63 -12.21
N PHE A 51 -7.93 2.23 -11.99
CA PHE A 51 -8.32 1.50 -10.79
C PHE A 51 -7.67 0.14 -10.70
N SER A 52 -7.77 -0.67 -11.74
CA SER A 52 -7.24 -2.03 -11.75
C SER A 52 -5.70 -2.06 -11.63
N THR A 53 -5.00 -1.11 -12.26
CA THR A 53 -3.55 -0.99 -12.10
C THR A 53 -3.16 -0.59 -10.68
N ASN A 54 -3.84 0.40 -10.09
CA ASN A 54 -3.54 0.84 -8.73
C ASN A 54 -3.87 -0.24 -7.70
N ALA A 55 -5.05 -0.84 -7.78
CA ALA A 55 -5.49 -1.91 -6.89
C ALA A 55 -4.50 -3.07 -6.88
N ALA A 56 -3.90 -3.38 -8.03
CA ALA A 56 -2.94 -4.45 -8.14
C ALA A 56 -1.72 -4.29 -7.22
N PHE A 57 -1.23 -3.07 -6.95
CA PHE A 57 0.03 -2.93 -6.22
C PHE A 57 0.01 -2.00 -4.99
N PHE A 58 -0.79 -0.91 -5.00
CA PHE A 58 -0.60 0.18 -4.03
C PHE A 58 -0.84 -0.27 -2.58
N MET A 59 -1.90 -1.06 -2.32
CA MET A 59 -2.18 -1.57 -0.97
C MET A 59 -1.20 -2.68 -0.58
N GLY A 60 -0.84 -3.57 -1.50
CA GLY A 60 0.23 -4.55 -1.29
C GLY A 60 1.56 -3.90 -0.91
N LEU A 61 1.93 -2.82 -1.59
CA LEU A 61 3.14 -2.06 -1.28
C LEU A 61 3.07 -1.37 0.09
N TYR A 62 1.90 -0.86 0.49
CA TYR A 62 1.70 -0.33 1.84
C TYR A 62 1.88 -1.42 2.91
N PHE A 63 1.33 -2.62 2.69
CA PHE A 63 1.52 -3.76 3.59
C PHE A 63 2.99 -4.18 3.66
N PHE A 64 3.69 -4.22 2.52
CA PHE A 64 5.13 -4.49 2.48
C PHE A 64 5.93 -3.48 3.32
N ILE A 65 5.73 -2.18 3.08
CA ILE A 65 6.43 -1.13 3.83
C ILE A 65 6.10 -1.21 5.33
N SER A 66 4.85 -1.47 5.67
CA SER A 66 4.43 -1.62 7.06
C SER A 66 5.08 -2.84 7.71
N GLY A 67 5.08 -3.99 7.03
CA GLY A 67 5.73 -5.22 7.46
C GLY A 67 7.23 -5.03 7.68
N TYR A 68 7.90 -4.26 6.83
CA TYR A 68 9.32 -3.94 6.99
C TYR A 68 9.65 -3.24 8.30
N PHE A 69 8.79 -2.34 8.79
CA PHE A 69 9.06 -1.63 10.05
C PHE A 69 8.59 -2.36 11.31
N VAL A 70 7.79 -3.43 11.17
CA VAL A 70 7.21 -4.14 12.32
C VAL A 70 8.27 -4.84 13.17
N PRO A 71 9.22 -5.64 12.64
CA PRO A 71 10.21 -6.35 13.45
C PRO A 71 11.06 -5.40 14.29
N GLY A 72 11.64 -4.38 13.68
CA GLY A 72 12.49 -3.43 14.40
C GLY A 72 11.75 -2.61 15.45
N SER A 73 10.46 -2.39 15.25
CA SER A 73 9.60 -1.75 16.25
C SER A 73 9.33 -2.68 17.44
N TYR A 74 9.06 -3.97 17.18
CA TYR A 74 8.82 -4.97 18.21
C TYR A 74 10.08 -5.26 19.03
N ASP A 75 11.21 -5.53 18.35
CA ASP A 75 12.48 -5.87 18.98
C ASP A 75 12.99 -4.74 19.90
N LYS A 76 12.74 -3.47 19.52
CA LYS A 76 13.13 -2.30 20.34
C LYS A 76 12.25 -2.10 21.57
N GLN A 77 10.97 -2.48 21.54
CA GLN A 77 10.01 -2.06 22.56
C GLN A 77 9.49 -3.22 23.41
N GLY A 78 9.62 -4.46 22.93
CA GLY A 78 8.99 -5.64 23.50
C GLY A 78 7.48 -5.71 23.24
N SER A 79 6.89 -6.88 23.49
CA SER A 79 5.52 -7.22 23.13
C SER A 79 4.49 -6.22 23.69
N LYS A 80 4.50 -5.95 24.98
CA LYS A 80 3.49 -5.10 25.65
C LYS A 80 3.46 -3.67 25.09
N GLN A 81 4.62 -3.02 24.98
CA GLN A 81 4.69 -1.64 24.49
C GLN A 81 4.39 -1.55 23.00
N PHE A 82 4.79 -2.58 22.22
CA PHE A 82 4.46 -2.67 20.81
C PHE A 82 2.94 -2.73 20.59
N ILE A 83 2.24 -3.63 21.29
CA ILE A 83 0.78 -3.77 21.19
C ILE A 83 0.08 -2.46 21.60
N GLN A 84 0.45 -1.89 22.73
CA GLN A 84 -0.13 -0.62 23.19
C GLN A 84 0.00 0.51 22.16
N LYS A 85 1.19 0.65 21.54
CA LYS A 85 1.41 1.67 20.51
C LYS A 85 0.64 1.38 19.22
N LYS A 86 0.49 0.10 18.85
CA LYS A 86 -0.32 -0.26 17.66
C LYS A 86 -1.80 -0.01 17.90
N LEU A 87 -2.32 -0.37 19.06
CA LEU A 87 -3.69 -0.04 19.44
C LEU A 87 -3.93 1.49 19.48
N LEU A 88 -2.99 2.26 20.00
CA LEU A 88 -3.11 3.71 20.02
C LEU A 88 -3.07 4.31 18.59
N ARG A 89 -2.11 3.91 17.75
CA ARG A 89 -1.91 4.53 16.43
C ARG A 89 -2.86 4.03 15.34
N LEU A 90 -3.33 2.80 15.43
CA LEU A 90 -4.22 2.21 14.42
C LEU A 90 -5.64 2.06 14.99
N GLY A 91 -5.78 1.59 16.23
CA GLY A 91 -7.08 1.34 16.84
C GLY A 91 -7.86 2.62 17.12
N VAL A 92 -7.23 3.68 17.66
CA VAL A 92 -7.95 4.93 17.97
C VAL A 92 -8.49 5.61 16.71
N PRO A 93 -7.69 5.83 15.62
CA PRO A 93 -8.24 6.36 14.36
C PRO A 93 -9.30 5.46 13.73
N LEU A 94 -9.14 4.14 13.81
CA LEU A 94 -10.11 3.18 13.30
C LEU A 94 -11.47 3.34 14.00
N LEU A 95 -11.48 3.35 15.34
CA LEU A 95 -12.71 3.54 16.11
C LEU A 95 -13.33 4.91 15.88
N PHE A 96 -12.53 5.96 15.84
CA PHE A 96 -12.99 7.33 15.61
C PHE A 96 -13.66 7.46 14.23
N MET A 97 -12.97 7.05 13.18
CA MET A 97 -13.49 7.14 11.82
C MET A 97 -14.64 6.15 11.56
N GLY A 98 -14.53 4.92 12.08
CA GLY A 98 -15.61 3.94 11.98
C GLY A 98 -16.90 4.42 12.66
N THR A 99 -16.79 5.12 13.79
CA THR A 99 -17.95 5.75 14.45
C THR A 99 -18.56 6.85 13.57
N ILE A 100 -17.74 7.73 13.00
CA ILE A 100 -18.23 8.80 12.11
C ILE A 100 -18.91 8.20 10.87
N ILE A 101 -18.26 7.26 10.20
CA ILE A 101 -18.82 6.62 9.00
C ILE A 101 -20.10 5.88 9.35
N GLY A 102 -20.11 5.10 10.44
CA GLY A 102 -21.28 4.37 10.90
C GLY A 102 -22.48 5.28 11.22
N VAL A 103 -22.24 6.45 11.82
CA VAL A 103 -23.30 7.45 12.06
C VAL A 103 -23.80 8.06 10.75
N LEU A 104 -22.91 8.37 9.80
CA LEU A 104 -23.29 8.96 8.52
C LEU A 104 -24.04 7.99 7.62
N THR A 105 -23.68 6.71 7.63
CA THR A 105 -24.28 5.67 6.78
C THR A 105 -25.47 4.97 7.44
N GLY A 106 -25.64 5.13 8.76
CA GLY A 106 -26.63 4.39 9.54
C GLY A 106 -26.35 2.88 9.67
N LYS A 107 -25.15 2.44 9.35
CA LYS A 107 -24.71 1.03 9.38
C LYS A 107 -23.36 0.91 10.06
N PRO A 108 -23.05 -0.23 10.74
CA PRO A 108 -21.72 -0.47 11.27
C PRO A 108 -20.73 -0.68 10.10
N GLU A 109 -20.10 0.39 9.67
CA GLU A 109 -19.23 0.40 8.50
C GLU A 109 -17.95 1.18 8.79
N ILE A 110 -16.82 0.74 8.25
CA ILE A 110 -15.52 1.40 8.45
C ILE A 110 -14.96 2.00 7.16
N GLY A 111 -15.60 1.79 6.03
CA GLY A 111 -15.22 2.32 4.73
C GLY A 111 -13.74 2.04 4.41
N HIS A 112 -13.02 3.07 3.97
CA HIS A 112 -11.59 2.97 3.61
C HIS A 112 -10.66 2.57 4.77
N MET A 113 -11.14 2.57 6.01
CA MET A 113 -10.34 2.19 7.18
C MET A 113 -10.05 0.68 7.28
N TRP A 114 -10.60 -0.15 6.38
CA TRP A 114 -10.34 -1.60 6.31
C TRP A 114 -8.83 -1.92 6.25
N PHE A 115 -8.03 -1.07 5.59
CA PHE A 115 -6.57 -1.23 5.55
C PHE A 115 -5.93 -1.07 6.94
N VAL A 116 -6.35 -0.05 7.69
CA VAL A 116 -5.82 0.21 9.04
C VAL A 116 -6.19 -0.93 9.99
N GLU A 117 -7.39 -1.45 9.85
CA GLU A 117 -7.88 -2.61 10.59
C GLU A 117 -7.06 -3.87 10.26
N SER A 118 -6.94 -4.22 8.99
CA SER A 118 -6.12 -5.35 8.53
C SER A 118 -4.68 -5.23 9.01
N LEU A 119 -4.09 -4.04 8.93
CA LEU A 119 -2.74 -3.77 9.41
C LEU A 119 -2.63 -3.95 10.93
N LEU A 120 -3.64 -3.53 11.69
CA LEU A 120 -3.70 -3.75 13.14
C LEU A 120 -3.72 -5.25 13.45
N VAL A 121 -4.59 -6.01 12.78
CA VAL A 121 -4.68 -7.47 12.92
C VAL A 121 -3.32 -8.13 12.60
N PHE A 122 -2.70 -7.78 11.48
CA PHE A 122 -1.39 -8.35 11.10
C PHE A 122 -0.30 -8.03 12.14
N CYS A 123 -0.30 -6.82 12.69
CA CYS A 123 0.63 -6.45 13.75
C CYS A 123 0.39 -7.23 15.06
N LEU A 124 -0.87 -7.48 15.42
CA LEU A 124 -1.22 -8.26 16.61
C LEU A 124 -0.86 -9.73 16.43
N VAL A 125 -1.19 -10.32 15.28
CA VAL A 125 -0.80 -11.69 14.93
C VAL A 125 0.73 -11.84 14.95
N TYR A 126 1.46 -10.89 14.35
CA TYR A 126 2.92 -10.87 14.41
C TYR A 126 3.42 -10.86 15.88
N ALA A 127 2.83 -10.02 16.74
CA ALA A 127 3.23 -9.94 18.14
C ALA A 127 3.00 -11.25 18.90
N VAL A 128 1.89 -11.94 18.62
CA VAL A 128 1.59 -13.29 19.19
C VAL A 128 2.60 -14.32 18.70
N ILE A 129 2.82 -14.42 17.38
CA ILE A 129 3.79 -15.38 16.82
C ILE A 129 5.20 -15.11 17.38
N ARG A 130 5.62 -13.85 17.43
CA ARG A 130 6.95 -13.46 17.89
C ARG A 130 7.16 -13.68 19.40
N HIS A 131 6.10 -13.70 20.18
CA HIS A 131 6.17 -14.03 21.60
C HIS A 131 6.53 -15.48 21.84
N TRP A 132 6.01 -16.40 21.01
CA TRP A 132 6.23 -17.84 21.14
C TRP A 132 7.41 -18.38 20.31
N VAL A 133 7.72 -17.70 19.19
CA VAL A 133 8.75 -18.12 18.25
C VAL A 133 9.88 -17.11 18.22
N SER A 134 11.07 -17.53 18.66
CA SER A 134 12.30 -16.76 18.43
C SER A 134 12.62 -16.80 16.94
N LEU A 135 12.25 -15.75 16.21
CA LEU A 135 12.67 -15.64 14.82
C LEU A 135 14.20 -15.39 14.79
N ILE A 136 14.92 -16.24 14.10
CA ILE A 136 16.38 -16.16 13.96
C ILE A 136 16.70 -14.84 13.24
N ASP A 137 17.53 -14.00 13.84
CA ASP A 137 18.16 -12.91 13.12
C ASP A 137 19.18 -13.55 12.18
N SER A 138 18.82 -13.64 10.91
CA SER A 138 19.72 -14.16 9.91
C SER A 138 20.74 -13.06 9.58
N GLU A 139 22.03 -13.36 9.79
CA GLU A 139 23.13 -12.53 9.29
C GLU A 139 23.25 -12.62 7.77
N CYS A 140 22.41 -13.42 7.13
CA CYS A 140 22.39 -13.62 5.69
C CYS A 140 21.82 -12.38 4.98
N ASN A 141 22.69 -11.61 4.38
CA ASN A 141 22.36 -10.45 3.54
C ASN A 141 22.04 -10.93 2.12
N SER A 142 20.94 -11.65 1.95
CA SER A 142 20.54 -12.16 0.65
C SER A 142 19.50 -11.23 0.00
N LYS A 143 19.89 -10.55 -1.07
CA LYS A 143 18.96 -9.71 -1.85
C LYS A 143 18.07 -10.60 -2.71
N PRO A 144 16.80 -10.20 -2.93
CA PRO A 144 15.91 -10.97 -3.80
C PRO A 144 16.42 -10.95 -5.25
N THR A 145 16.39 -12.11 -5.88
CA THR A 145 16.66 -12.26 -7.31
C THR A 145 15.35 -12.08 -8.11
N ILE A 146 15.47 -11.78 -9.41
CA ILE A 146 14.30 -11.70 -10.31
C ILE A 146 13.51 -13.02 -10.29
N ILE A 147 14.22 -14.16 -10.29
CA ILE A 147 13.60 -15.49 -10.22
C ILE A 147 12.85 -15.66 -8.91
N GLY A 148 13.43 -15.27 -7.78
CA GLY A 148 12.78 -15.32 -6.48
C GLY A 148 11.51 -14.46 -6.43
N LEU A 149 11.56 -13.24 -6.98
CA LEU A 149 10.39 -12.36 -7.09
C LEU A 149 9.31 -12.97 -8.00
N LEU A 150 9.70 -13.59 -9.12
CA LEU A 150 8.77 -14.27 -10.01
C LEU A 150 8.10 -15.47 -9.33
N ILE A 151 8.85 -16.30 -8.62
CA ILE A 151 8.29 -17.43 -7.86
C ILE A 151 7.28 -16.94 -6.83
N VAL A 152 7.60 -15.90 -6.08
CA VAL A 152 6.67 -15.31 -5.10
C VAL A 152 5.41 -14.78 -5.78
N ALA A 153 5.54 -14.05 -6.90
CA ALA A 153 4.39 -13.55 -7.63
C ALA A 153 3.51 -14.67 -8.19
N LEU A 154 4.10 -15.74 -8.69
CA LEU A 154 3.37 -16.92 -9.20
C LEU A 154 2.66 -17.67 -8.06
N LEU A 155 3.33 -17.92 -6.93
CA LEU A 155 2.69 -18.57 -5.78
C LEU A 155 1.51 -17.75 -5.25
N MET A 156 1.67 -16.44 -5.17
CA MET A 156 0.61 -15.51 -4.78
C MET A 156 -0.55 -15.52 -5.79
N GLY A 157 -0.22 -15.51 -7.08
CA GLY A 157 -1.20 -15.54 -8.17
C GLY A 157 -1.98 -16.84 -8.23
N ILE A 158 -1.31 -17.98 -8.09
CA ILE A 158 -1.96 -19.30 -8.05
C ILE A 158 -2.88 -19.40 -6.84
N GLY A 159 -2.43 -18.96 -5.67
CA GLY A 159 -3.27 -18.92 -4.47
C GLY A 159 -4.49 -18.01 -4.65
N SER A 160 -4.31 -16.81 -5.23
CA SER A 160 -5.38 -15.89 -5.56
C SER A 160 -6.37 -16.50 -6.57
N TYR A 161 -5.89 -17.25 -7.55
CA TYR A 161 -6.74 -17.97 -8.51
C TYR A 161 -7.71 -18.92 -7.78
N PHE A 162 -7.20 -19.76 -6.87
CA PHE A 162 -8.06 -20.70 -6.13
C PHE A 162 -9.03 -19.99 -5.19
N ILE A 163 -8.59 -18.93 -4.52
CA ILE A 163 -9.47 -18.14 -3.63
C ILE A 163 -10.62 -17.53 -4.42
N ARG A 164 -10.35 -17.00 -5.62
CA ARG A 164 -11.37 -16.36 -6.49
C ARG A 164 -12.40 -17.34 -7.04
N GLN A 165 -12.11 -18.66 -7.07
CA GLN A 165 -13.12 -19.67 -7.39
C GLN A 165 -14.19 -19.80 -6.28
N ILE A 166 -13.83 -19.48 -5.03
CA ILE A 166 -14.71 -19.59 -3.86
C ILE A 166 -15.31 -18.21 -3.53
N SER A 167 -14.51 -17.16 -3.59
CA SER A 167 -14.89 -15.79 -3.29
C SER A 167 -14.39 -14.89 -4.42
N PRO A 168 -15.25 -14.57 -5.40
CA PRO A 168 -14.86 -13.70 -6.51
C PRO A 168 -14.51 -12.29 -6.03
N GLN A 169 -13.91 -11.51 -6.92
CA GLN A 169 -13.61 -10.10 -6.68
C GLN A 169 -14.89 -9.33 -6.36
N ASP A 170 -14.77 -8.27 -5.57
CA ASP A 170 -15.87 -7.44 -5.05
C ASP A 170 -16.83 -8.18 -4.09
N HIS A 171 -16.48 -9.42 -3.69
CA HIS A 171 -17.23 -10.16 -2.68
C HIS A 171 -16.63 -9.93 -1.29
N TRP A 172 -17.19 -8.98 -0.58
CA TRP A 172 -16.81 -8.65 0.80
C TRP A 172 -17.50 -9.57 1.80
N ILE A 173 -16.72 -10.14 2.70
CA ILE A 173 -17.21 -11.00 3.78
C ILE A 173 -16.98 -10.33 5.14
N TRP A 174 -17.79 -10.71 6.10
CA TRP A 174 -17.77 -10.24 7.49
C TRP A 174 -17.56 -11.43 8.42
N PRO A 175 -16.31 -11.90 8.60
CA PRO A 175 -16.03 -13.18 9.23
C PRO A 175 -16.52 -13.27 10.68
N PHE A 176 -16.70 -12.14 11.36
CA PHE A 176 -17.17 -12.10 12.76
C PHE A 176 -18.57 -11.50 12.92
N GLY A 177 -19.31 -11.29 11.86
CA GLY A 177 -20.69 -10.82 11.84
C GLY A 177 -20.91 -9.43 12.44
N ILE A 178 -20.78 -9.30 13.76
CA ILE A 178 -21.07 -8.05 14.51
C ILE A 178 -19.88 -7.10 14.51
N ILE A 179 -18.65 -7.60 14.44
CA ILE A 179 -17.45 -6.79 14.36
C ILE A 179 -17.20 -6.49 12.87
N PRO A 180 -17.21 -5.21 12.46
CA PRO A 180 -16.92 -4.86 11.09
C PRO A 180 -15.45 -5.13 10.79
N LEU A 181 -15.15 -6.31 10.29
CA LEU A 181 -13.89 -6.71 9.68
C LEU A 181 -14.18 -7.03 8.22
N PRO A 182 -14.46 -6.00 7.39
CA PRO A 182 -14.70 -6.24 5.98
C PRO A 182 -13.43 -6.78 5.34
N MET A 183 -13.55 -7.98 4.80
CA MET A 183 -12.47 -8.66 4.12
C MET A 183 -12.91 -9.04 2.72
N GLU A 184 -12.10 -8.68 1.74
CA GLU A 184 -12.22 -9.18 0.38
C GLU A 184 -11.21 -10.32 0.16
N PRO A 185 -11.62 -11.60 0.26
CA PRO A 185 -10.68 -12.73 0.23
C PRO A 185 -9.83 -12.77 -1.04
N ALA A 186 -10.37 -12.32 -2.16
CA ALA A 186 -9.70 -12.28 -3.45
C ALA A 186 -8.32 -11.57 -3.41
N HIS A 187 -8.20 -10.51 -2.60
CA HIS A 187 -6.97 -9.72 -2.46
C HIS A 187 -6.20 -10.00 -1.14
N TYR A 188 -6.84 -10.64 -0.17
CA TYR A 188 -6.28 -10.75 1.18
C TYR A 188 -4.98 -11.57 1.24
N LEU A 189 -4.87 -12.62 0.42
CA LEU A 189 -3.64 -13.39 0.29
C LEU A 189 -2.46 -12.51 -0.15
N GLN A 190 -2.69 -11.62 -1.11
CA GLN A 190 -1.69 -10.67 -1.58
C GLN A 190 -1.22 -9.76 -0.45
N TYR A 191 -2.14 -9.24 0.36
CA TYR A 191 -1.82 -8.34 1.47
C TYR A 191 -1.01 -9.05 2.56
N VAL A 192 -1.40 -10.27 2.93
CA VAL A 192 -0.67 -11.10 3.89
C VAL A 192 0.74 -11.40 3.37
N MET A 193 0.86 -11.86 2.12
CA MET A 193 2.16 -12.20 1.54
C MET A 193 3.07 -10.98 1.43
N MET A 194 2.55 -9.83 1.00
CA MET A 194 3.33 -8.59 0.93
C MET A 194 3.77 -8.11 2.32
N PHE A 195 2.93 -8.23 3.35
CA PHE A 195 3.31 -7.92 4.72
C PHE A 195 4.43 -8.84 5.23
N VAL A 196 4.32 -10.16 4.98
CA VAL A 196 5.36 -11.14 5.33
C VAL A 196 6.66 -10.87 4.57
N LEU A 197 6.58 -10.56 3.27
CA LEU A 197 7.74 -10.16 2.48
C LEU A 197 8.42 -8.91 3.05
N GLY A 198 7.65 -7.95 3.57
CA GLY A 198 8.20 -6.79 4.28
C GLY A 198 8.98 -7.20 5.54
N ILE A 199 8.45 -8.14 6.34
CA ILE A 199 9.15 -8.69 7.51
C ILE A 199 10.45 -9.38 7.09
N LEU A 200 10.41 -10.20 6.05
CA LEU A 200 11.59 -10.88 5.50
C LEU A 200 12.61 -9.87 4.96
N ALA A 201 12.17 -8.84 4.27
CA ALA A 201 13.03 -7.77 3.76
C ALA A 201 13.78 -7.04 4.89
N TYR A 202 13.16 -6.89 6.06
CA TYR A 202 13.83 -6.38 7.25
C TYR A 202 14.86 -7.38 7.80
N ARG A 203 14.45 -8.64 8.01
CA ARG A 203 15.31 -9.68 8.60
C ARG A 203 16.51 -10.01 7.72
N PHE A 204 16.35 -10.03 6.40
CA PHE A 204 17.42 -10.27 5.43
C PHE A 204 18.11 -9.00 4.91
N GLN A 205 17.81 -7.84 5.50
CA GLN A 205 18.46 -6.56 5.19
C GLN A 205 18.38 -6.15 3.69
N TRP A 206 17.30 -6.49 2.99
CA TRP A 206 17.15 -6.22 1.55
C TRP A 206 17.26 -4.73 1.19
N LEU A 207 16.84 -3.86 2.10
CA LEU A 207 16.76 -2.42 1.89
C LEU A 207 17.94 -1.65 2.49
N ASP A 208 18.88 -2.31 3.15
CA ASP A 208 20.06 -1.65 3.69
C ASP A 208 21.08 -1.36 2.59
N LYS A 209 21.74 -0.21 2.68
CA LYS A 209 22.89 0.09 1.83
C LYS A 209 24.03 -0.83 2.27
N GLY A 210 24.36 -1.80 1.43
CA GLY A 210 25.38 -2.81 1.66
C GLY A 210 26.53 -2.41 2.58
N ARG A 211 26.41 -2.79 3.85
CA ARG A 211 27.57 -3.31 4.56
C ARG A 211 27.69 -4.74 4.05
N SER A 212 28.36 -4.87 2.93
CA SER A 212 28.55 -6.18 2.36
C SER A 212 29.39 -7.00 3.32
N SER A 213 28.80 -8.05 3.93
CA SER A 213 29.57 -9.19 4.40
C SER A 213 30.48 -9.71 3.26
N GLU A 214 30.05 -9.52 2.01
CA GLU A 214 30.88 -9.74 0.81
C GLU A 214 32.17 -8.88 0.79
N SER A 215 32.15 -7.63 1.26
CA SER A 215 33.38 -6.83 1.35
C SER A 215 34.31 -7.34 2.45
N HIS A 216 33.77 -7.96 3.49
CA HIS A 216 34.58 -8.58 4.56
C HIS A 216 35.08 -9.95 4.13
N GLN A 217 34.23 -10.79 3.52
CA GLN A 217 34.58 -12.10 2.99
C GLN A 217 35.53 -11.97 1.78
N ALA A 218 35.27 -11.04 0.85
CA ALA A 218 36.11 -10.77 -0.29
C ALA A 218 37.49 -10.17 0.11
N ARG A 219 37.56 -9.46 1.23
CA ARG A 219 38.86 -9.06 1.82
C ARG A 219 39.61 -10.25 2.40
N LEU A 220 38.91 -11.24 2.95
CA LEU A 220 39.50 -12.47 3.44
C LEU A 220 39.97 -13.38 2.28
N ASP A 221 39.24 -13.37 1.15
CA ASP A 221 39.57 -14.21 -0.02
C ASP A 221 40.48 -13.50 -1.05
N GLY A 222 40.97 -12.29 -0.77
CA GLY A 222 41.85 -11.53 -1.67
C GLY A 222 41.19 -11.02 -2.96
N ARG A 223 39.87 -11.13 -3.10
CA ARG A 223 39.12 -10.58 -4.21
C ARG A 223 38.60 -9.17 -3.86
N VAL A 224 39.12 -8.17 -4.55
CA VAL A 224 38.57 -6.80 -4.47
C VAL A 224 37.27 -6.76 -5.25
N VAL A 225 36.17 -7.20 -4.62
CA VAL A 225 34.83 -6.86 -5.12
C VAL A 225 34.60 -5.42 -4.72
N THR A 226 34.64 -4.53 -5.69
CA THR A 226 34.45 -3.10 -5.44
C THR A 226 33.00 -2.87 -4.99
N GLU A 227 32.75 -1.90 -4.08
CA GLU A 227 31.37 -1.43 -3.73
C GLU A 227 30.56 -1.12 -4.98
N LEU A 228 31.22 -0.80 -6.09
CA LEU A 228 30.63 -0.55 -7.40
C LEU A 228 29.93 -1.80 -7.98
N ASP A 229 30.47 -2.99 -7.79
CA ASP A 229 29.91 -4.22 -8.38
C ASP A 229 28.69 -4.71 -7.60
N ALA A 230 28.67 -4.59 -6.29
CA ALA A 230 27.52 -4.88 -5.46
C ALA A 230 26.38 -3.88 -5.70
N VAL A 231 26.68 -2.61 -5.98
CA VAL A 231 25.72 -1.59 -6.40
C VAL A 231 25.18 -1.87 -7.80
N LYS A 232 26.03 -2.29 -8.75
CA LYS A 232 25.64 -2.64 -10.12
C LYS A 232 24.69 -3.83 -10.19
N MET A 233 24.93 -4.90 -9.43
CA MET A 233 24.03 -6.07 -9.40
C MET A 233 22.66 -5.72 -8.82
N GLY A 234 22.59 -4.91 -7.75
CA GLY A 234 21.32 -4.42 -7.20
C GLY A 234 20.57 -3.47 -8.13
N ASN A 235 21.30 -2.71 -8.97
CA ASN A 235 20.70 -1.81 -9.96
C ASN A 235 20.11 -2.57 -11.14
N GLY A 236 20.74 -3.65 -11.61
CA GLY A 236 20.20 -4.48 -12.69
C GLY A 236 18.84 -5.09 -12.32
N THR A 237 18.74 -5.75 -11.17
CA THR A 237 17.47 -6.34 -10.72
C THR A 237 16.38 -5.28 -10.53
N GLY A 238 16.70 -4.13 -9.94
CA GLY A 238 15.71 -3.07 -9.70
C GLY A 238 15.20 -2.44 -10.99
N LEU A 239 16.08 -2.14 -11.95
CA LEU A 239 15.67 -1.60 -13.24
C LEU A 239 14.83 -2.62 -14.03
N THR A 240 15.26 -3.87 -14.07
CA THR A 240 14.51 -4.93 -14.78
C THR A 240 13.12 -5.12 -14.18
N THR A 241 12.98 -5.13 -12.87
CA THR A 241 11.67 -5.24 -12.21
C THR A 241 10.79 -4.03 -12.51
N LEU A 242 11.34 -2.82 -12.54
CA LEU A 242 10.60 -1.62 -12.91
C LEU A 242 10.10 -1.72 -14.36
N LEU A 243 10.96 -2.12 -15.28
CA LEU A 243 10.59 -2.25 -16.71
C LEU A 243 9.51 -3.32 -16.91
N ILE A 244 9.62 -4.47 -16.25
CA ILE A 244 8.58 -5.51 -16.26
C ILE A 244 7.27 -4.95 -15.68
N GLY A 245 7.33 -4.31 -14.52
CA GLY A 245 6.15 -3.73 -13.87
C GLY A 245 5.45 -2.69 -14.73
N VAL A 246 6.21 -1.78 -15.36
CA VAL A 246 5.68 -0.79 -16.31
C VAL A 246 5.10 -1.48 -17.55
N GLY A 247 5.76 -2.49 -18.10
CA GLY A 247 5.24 -3.26 -19.23
C GLY A 247 3.91 -3.96 -18.91
N LEU A 248 3.78 -4.54 -17.71
CA LEU A 248 2.53 -5.11 -17.24
C LEU A 248 1.44 -4.05 -17.07
N ALA A 249 1.75 -2.89 -16.50
CA ALA A 249 0.80 -1.79 -16.37
C ALA A 249 0.33 -1.29 -17.74
N ILE A 250 1.24 -1.09 -18.69
CA ILE A 250 0.89 -0.74 -20.08
C ILE A 250 0.01 -1.83 -20.72
N GLY A 251 0.36 -3.10 -20.53
CA GLY A 251 -0.46 -4.23 -21.01
C GLY A 251 -1.88 -4.20 -20.45
N ASN A 252 -2.05 -3.80 -19.18
CA ASN A 252 -3.37 -3.63 -18.59
C ASN A 252 -4.16 -2.47 -19.23
N TYR A 253 -3.50 -1.35 -19.59
CA TYR A 253 -4.14 -0.25 -20.31
C TYR A 253 -4.47 -0.57 -21.77
N LEU A 254 -3.68 -1.42 -22.41
CA LEU A 254 -3.91 -1.81 -23.81
C LEU A 254 -4.89 -2.98 -23.94
N ARG A 255 -5.29 -3.58 -22.84
CA ARG A 255 -6.26 -4.68 -22.86
C ARG A 255 -7.62 -4.14 -23.29
N ASP A 256 -8.21 -4.78 -24.30
CA ASP A 256 -9.57 -4.48 -24.73
C ASP A 256 -10.57 -4.88 -23.64
N ASP A 257 -11.38 -3.92 -23.20
CA ASP A 257 -12.42 -4.12 -22.20
C ASP A 257 -13.74 -4.63 -22.82
N GLY A 258 -13.68 -5.24 -23.98
CA GLY A 258 -14.80 -6.00 -24.51
C GLY A 258 -15.44 -6.88 -23.42
N PRO A 259 -16.61 -7.46 -23.61
CA PRO A 259 -17.29 -8.20 -22.56
C PRO A 259 -16.29 -9.18 -21.95
N TRP A 260 -16.00 -9.00 -20.68
CA TRP A 260 -14.96 -9.71 -19.94
C TRP A 260 -15.05 -11.19 -20.24
N ASN A 261 -14.13 -11.68 -21.02
CA ASN A 261 -13.99 -13.09 -21.29
C ASN A 261 -13.73 -13.76 -19.93
N THR A 262 -14.57 -14.70 -19.54
CA THR A 262 -14.46 -15.48 -18.31
C THR A 262 -13.05 -16.03 -18.09
N PHE A 263 -12.34 -16.36 -19.18
CA PHE A 263 -10.95 -16.80 -19.15
C PHE A 263 -10.00 -15.72 -18.63
N VAL A 264 -10.15 -14.47 -19.05
CA VAL A 264 -9.28 -13.35 -18.58
C VAL A 264 -9.49 -13.08 -17.10
N TRP A 265 -10.73 -13.13 -16.64
CA TRP A 265 -11.05 -12.97 -15.22
C TRP A 265 -10.46 -14.08 -14.35
N GLN A 266 -10.51 -15.31 -14.79
CA GLN A 266 -9.92 -16.43 -14.07
C GLN A 266 -8.42 -16.26 -13.83
N TRP A 267 -7.69 -15.77 -14.83
CA TRP A 267 -6.22 -15.61 -14.76
C TRP A 267 -5.78 -14.25 -14.24
N PHE A 268 -6.72 -13.32 -14.07
CA PHE A 268 -6.38 -11.96 -13.64
C PHE A 268 -5.63 -11.91 -12.29
N GLY A 269 -5.93 -12.81 -11.35
CA GLY A 269 -5.22 -12.90 -10.08
C GLY A 269 -3.71 -13.16 -10.22
N ILE A 270 -3.30 -13.93 -11.24
CA ILE A 270 -1.87 -14.15 -11.54
C ILE A 270 -1.26 -12.88 -12.12
N TYR A 271 -1.92 -12.25 -13.07
CA TYR A 271 -1.48 -11.01 -13.69
C TYR A 271 -1.34 -9.88 -12.66
N GLU A 272 -2.32 -9.72 -11.81
CA GLU A 272 -2.33 -8.75 -10.71
C GLU A 272 -1.20 -9.00 -9.72
N SER A 273 -0.93 -10.26 -9.37
CA SER A 273 0.16 -10.63 -8.47
C SER A 273 1.53 -10.32 -9.07
N LEU A 274 1.70 -10.52 -10.37
CA LEU A 274 2.89 -10.10 -11.10
C LEU A 274 3.05 -8.58 -11.06
N MET A 275 1.99 -7.82 -11.35
CA MET A 275 2.02 -6.36 -11.22
C MET A 275 2.38 -5.96 -9.79
N CYS A 276 1.76 -6.56 -8.78
CA CYS A 276 2.02 -6.26 -7.38
C CYS A 276 3.50 -6.34 -7.03
N VAL A 277 4.13 -7.47 -7.30
CA VAL A 277 5.52 -7.73 -6.90
C VAL A 277 6.48 -6.87 -7.72
N PHE A 278 6.34 -6.84 -9.05
CA PHE A 278 7.30 -6.18 -9.93
C PHE A 278 7.20 -4.65 -9.84
N ILE A 279 5.98 -4.07 -9.79
CA ILE A 279 5.80 -2.63 -9.61
C ILE A 279 6.30 -2.22 -8.22
N SER A 280 5.95 -2.96 -7.16
CA SER A 280 6.35 -2.63 -5.79
C SER A 280 7.88 -2.61 -5.63
N TYR A 281 8.56 -3.66 -6.09
CA TYR A 281 10.02 -3.72 -5.97
C TYR A 281 10.69 -2.67 -6.89
N GLY A 282 10.19 -2.49 -8.09
CA GLY A 282 10.66 -1.46 -9.03
C GLY A 282 10.51 -0.04 -8.47
N LEU A 283 9.37 0.28 -7.83
CA LEU A 283 9.16 1.58 -7.20
C LEU A 283 10.07 1.78 -5.99
N ILE A 284 10.26 0.78 -5.13
CA ILE A 284 11.20 0.87 -4.00
C ILE A 284 12.60 1.17 -4.53
N TRP A 285 13.05 0.47 -5.57
CA TRP A 285 14.33 0.73 -6.21
C TRP A 285 14.40 2.15 -6.79
N LEU A 286 13.40 2.57 -7.56
CA LEU A 286 13.34 3.90 -8.19
C LEU A 286 13.43 5.02 -7.14
N PHE A 287 12.63 4.94 -6.09
CA PHE A 287 12.65 5.95 -5.02
C PHE A 287 13.97 5.96 -4.27
N ARG A 288 14.61 4.81 -4.10
CA ARG A 288 15.95 4.71 -3.51
C ARG A 288 17.00 5.39 -4.37
N GLN A 289 16.91 5.31 -5.69
CA GLN A 289 17.86 5.93 -6.62
C GLN A 289 17.61 7.44 -6.77
N CYS A 290 16.38 7.82 -7.00
CA CYS A 290 16.03 9.18 -7.42
C CYS A 290 15.53 10.08 -6.29
N LEU A 291 14.91 9.51 -5.25
CA LEU A 291 14.20 10.24 -4.19
C LEU A 291 14.69 9.88 -2.78
N SER A 292 15.98 9.57 -2.65
CA SER A 292 16.60 9.26 -1.36
C SER A 292 16.98 10.51 -0.55
N ALA A 293 17.08 11.67 -1.22
CA ALA A 293 17.27 12.96 -0.56
C ALA A 293 15.98 13.41 0.14
N THR A 294 16.14 14.27 1.15
CA THR A 294 15.01 14.84 1.88
C THR A 294 15.14 16.34 1.98
N SER A 295 14.01 17.04 1.90
CA SER A 295 13.87 18.46 2.19
C SER A 295 12.86 18.67 3.33
N ARG A 296 12.72 19.89 3.81
CA ARG A 296 11.68 20.23 4.82
C ARG A 296 10.28 19.94 4.28
N PHE A 297 10.04 20.15 2.99
CA PHE A 297 8.78 19.84 2.33
C PHE A 297 8.47 18.34 2.36
N TRP A 298 9.40 17.48 1.91
CA TRP A 298 9.22 16.03 1.91
C TRP A 298 9.00 15.48 3.31
N GLN A 299 9.74 16.00 4.32
CA GLN A 299 9.55 15.60 5.71
C GLN A 299 8.18 16.01 6.24
N TRP A 300 7.70 17.20 5.88
CA TRP A 300 6.37 17.67 6.24
C TRP A 300 5.30 16.78 5.60
N CYS A 301 5.36 16.52 4.31
CA CYS A 301 4.44 15.63 3.60
C CYS A 301 4.40 14.23 4.23
N ALA A 302 5.56 13.60 4.43
CA ALA A 302 5.65 12.27 5.03
C ALA A 302 5.05 12.23 6.45
N ALA A 303 5.20 13.31 7.22
CA ALA A 303 4.64 13.39 8.56
C ALA A 303 3.11 13.47 8.56
N GLN A 304 2.48 14.00 7.52
CA GLN A 304 1.03 14.14 7.42
C GLN A 304 0.35 12.97 6.68
N SER A 305 1.08 12.13 5.95
CA SER A 305 0.53 11.11 5.04
C SER A 305 -0.49 10.19 5.72
N TYR A 306 -0.24 9.75 6.96
CA TYR A 306 -1.16 8.86 7.67
C TYR A 306 -2.49 9.55 8.02
N GLY A 307 -2.44 10.76 8.58
CA GLY A 307 -3.67 11.49 8.89
C GLY A 307 -4.41 11.94 7.63
N ALA A 308 -3.69 12.29 6.55
CA ALA A 308 -4.31 12.58 5.26
C ALA A 308 -5.10 11.37 4.73
N TYR A 309 -4.52 10.16 4.85
CA TYR A 309 -5.25 8.93 4.57
C TYR A 309 -6.51 8.77 5.44
N VAL A 310 -6.43 9.11 6.73
CA VAL A 310 -7.59 8.98 7.64
C VAL A 310 -8.72 9.93 7.25
N PHE A 311 -8.42 11.18 6.89
CA PHE A 311 -9.45 12.22 6.72
C PHE A 311 -9.94 12.43 5.29
N HIS A 312 -9.24 11.94 4.27
CA HIS A 312 -9.52 12.29 2.87
C HIS A 312 -10.93 11.94 2.42
N LEU A 313 -11.50 10.81 2.87
CA LEU A 313 -12.79 10.34 2.38
C LEU A 313 -13.92 11.34 2.68
N ILE A 314 -14.00 11.83 3.92
CA ILE A 314 -15.03 12.78 4.33
C ILE A 314 -14.88 14.08 3.55
N LEU A 315 -13.65 14.62 3.46
CA LEU A 315 -13.38 15.84 2.71
C LEU A 315 -13.75 15.69 1.23
N MET A 316 -13.45 14.53 0.67
CA MET A 316 -13.75 14.23 -0.73
C MET A 316 -15.24 14.21 -1.01
N ILE A 317 -16.04 13.50 -0.20
CA ILE A 317 -17.49 13.44 -0.37
C ILE A 317 -18.12 14.82 -0.22
N ILE A 318 -17.69 15.62 0.75
CA ILE A 318 -18.14 17.01 0.90
C ILE A 318 -17.82 17.83 -0.36
N LEU A 319 -16.60 17.69 -0.89
CA LEU A 319 -16.17 18.44 -2.06
C LEU A 319 -16.90 17.98 -3.33
N GLN A 320 -17.11 16.67 -3.50
CA GLN A 320 -17.88 16.11 -4.61
C GLN A 320 -19.31 16.68 -4.66
N ASN A 321 -19.99 16.72 -3.51
CA ASN A 321 -21.32 17.33 -3.41
C ASN A 321 -21.28 18.84 -3.68
N ALA A 322 -20.27 19.55 -3.18
CA ALA A 322 -20.17 20.99 -3.36
C ALA A 322 -19.97 21.44 -4.82
N VAL A 323 -19.32 20.60 -5.63
CA VAL A 323 -19.05 20.90 -7.06
C VAL A 323 -19.97 20.16 -8.01
N ASP A 324 -20.99 19.49 -7.52
CA ASP A 324 -21.87 18.64 -8.34
C ASP A 324 -22.54 19.42 -9.49
N SER A 325 -23.07 20.60 -9.19
CA SER A 325 -23.72 21.48 -10.17
C SER A 325 -22.75 22.27 -11.07
N ILE A 326 -21.44 22.25 -10.78
CA ILE A 326 -20.46 22.99 -11.57
C ILE A 326 -20.10 22.21 -12.81
N TRP A 327 -20.24 22.81 -13.98
CA TRP A 327 -19.85 22.18 -15.23
C TRP A 327 -18.34 22.19 -15.42
N MET A 328 -17.71 21.03 -15.32
CA MET A 328 -16.27 20.83 -15.49
C MET A 328 -15.94 19.60 -16.34
N GLY A 329 -16.93 18.76 -16.63
CA GLY A 329 -16.75 17.41 -17.17
C GLY A 329 -16.12 16.47 -16.14
N ALA A 330 -16.30 15.16 -16.36
CA ALA A 330 -15.84 14.13 -15.43
C ALA A 330 -14.34 14.18 -15.13
N PHE A 331 -13.50 14.35 -16.15
CA PHE A 331 -12.04 14.43 -15.99
C PHE A 331 -11.60 15.67 -15.21
N GLY A 332 -12.22 16.82 -15.50
CA GLY A 332 -11.95 18.07 -14.77
C GLY A 332 -12.31 17.93 -13.28
N LYS A 333 -13.49 17.36 -12.97
CA LYS A 333 -13.92 17.08 -11.58
C LYS A 333 -12.98 16.10 -10.89
N PHE A 334 -12.62 15.00 -11.55
CA PHE A 334 -11.67 14.03 -11.02
C PHE A 334 -10.35 14.69 -10.58
N LEU A 335 -9.74 15.46 -11.46
CA LEU A 335 -8.47 16.15 -11.16
C LEU A 335 -8.64 17.19 -10.06
N PHE A 336 -9.66 18.05 -10.17
CA PHE A 336 -9.93 19.10 -9.19
C PHE A 336 -10.14 18.52 -7.79
N ILE A 337 -11.06 17.54 -7.68
CA ILE A 337 -11.40 16.90 -6.41
C ILE A 337 -10.18 16.19 -5.83
N GLY A 338 -9.45 15.41 -6.64
CA GLY A 338 -8.28 14.67 -6.19
C GLY A 338 -7.18 15.60 -5.65
N VAL A 339 -6.87 16.66 -6.38
CA VAL A 339 -5.83 17.63 -5.97
C VAL A 339 -6.27 18.42 -4.73
N VAL A 340 -7.49 18.99 -4.74
CA VAL A 340 -7.98 19.81 -3.62
C VAL A 340 -8.14 18.96 -2.37
N THR A 341 -8.70 17.74 -2.47
CA THR A 341 -8.79 16.82 -1.34
C THR A 341 -7.42 16.47 -0.78
N THR A 342 -6.43 16.25 -1.65
CA THR A 342 -5.05 16.00 -1.21
C THR A 342 -4.55 17.17 -0.36
N ILE A 343 -4.60 18.39 -0.89
CA ILE A 343 -4.11 19.57 -0.19
C ILE A 343 -4.83 19.76 1.14
N LEU A 344 -6.17 19.70 1.13
CA LEU A 344 -6.99 19.90 2.33
C LEU A 344 -6.73 18.81 3.39
N SER A 345 -6.57 17.54 2.99
CA SER A 345 -6.30 16.43 3.90
C SER A 345 -4.96 16.59 4.61
N PHE A 346 -3.94 17.05 3.89
CA PHE A 346 -2.61 17.30 4.47
C PHE A 346 -2.62 18.51 5.41
N ILE A 347 -3.31 19.60 5.04
CA ILE A 347 -3.47 20.78 5.89
C ILE A 347 -4.29 20.44 7.14
N LEU A 348 -5.42 19.74 6.99
CA LEU A 348 -6.24 19.32 8.11
C LEU A 348 -5.44 18.46 9.09
N THR A 349 -4.70 17.48 8.58
CA THR A 349 -3.84 16.63 9.41
C THR A 349 -2.81 17.47 10.17
N TRP A 350 -2.18 18.43 9.51
CA TRP A 350 -1.21 19.32 10.15
C TRP A 350 -1.85 20.10 11.28
N ILE A 351 -3.05 20.68 11.09
CA ILE A 351 -3.81 21.43 12.11
C ILE A 351 -4.18 20.50 13.27
N VAL A 352 -4.77 19.34 12.99
CA VAL A 352 -5.21 18.38 14.02
C VAL A 352 -4.04 17.89 14.86
N ARG A 353 -2.87 17.72 14.25
CA ARG A 353 -1.64 17.34 14.97
C ARG A 353 -1.05 18.46 15.86
N MET A 354 -1.55 19.69 15.78
CA MET A 354 -1.20 20.74 16.77
C MET A 354 -1.86 20.50 18.12
N ILE A 355 -2.96 19.74 18.15
CA ILE A 355 -3.64 19.38 19.40
C ILE A 355 -2.72 18.48 20.24
N PRO A 356 -2.51 18.83 21.56
CA PRO A 356 -1.68 18.02 22.43
C PRO A 356 -2.11 16.56 22.49
N GLY A 357 -1.16 15.65 22.37
CA GLY A 357 -1.41 14.20 22.37
C GLY A 357 -1.72 13.58 21.01
N VAL A 358 -2.32 14.30 20.06
CA VAL A 358 -2.70 13.75 18.74
C VAL A 358 -1.50 13.27 17.92
N LYS A 359 -0.33 13.90 18.03
CA LYS A 359 0.92 13.42 17.39
C LYS A 359 1.34 12.00 17.79
N ARG A 360 0.78 11.44 18.88
CA ARG A 360 1.04 10.06 19.29
C ARG A 360 0.12 9.07 18.57
N VAL A 361 -0.98 9.58 18.02
CA VAL A 361 -2.03 8.81 17.34
C VAL A 361 -1.86 8.90 15.81
N LEU A 362 -1.63 10.11 15.28
CA LEU A 362 -1.48 10.41 13.85
C LEU A 362 -0.03 10.67 13.44
#